data_d99a0bd040a6ba99d08a0d9d4dbab813
#
_entry.id   d99a0bd040a6ba99d08a0d9d4dbab813
#
_cell.length_a   1.000
_cell.length_b   1.000
_cell.length_c   1.000
_cell.angle_alpha   90.00
_cell.angle_beta   90.00
_cell.angle_gamma   90.00
#
_symmetry.space_group_name_H-M   'P 1'
#
loop_
_entity.id
_entity.type
_entity.pdbx_description
1 polymer ?
#
loop_
_entity_poly.entity_id
_entity_poly.type
_entity_poly.pdbx_seq_one_letter_code
_entity_poly.pdbx_strand_id
1 'polypeptide(L)'
;MDRYEEKELQQEMEQVEKYLSDCLRDPGYGGAVGNILRDMQMSKGKRLRPRLLLMASRYGDGQEPGRREKLCRLGALVELVHMASLIHDDIVDDAPLRRGLPTTQSKYGKDMAVYAGDLILSRIVQSLFRDGFYRVGALFGQAVESMCLGELG
;
A
#
# COMPACT_ATOMS: atom_id res chain seq x y z
N MET A 1 -3.47 25.35 6.05
CA MET A 1 -4.50 24.64 5.26
C MET A 1 -5.85 25.26 5.63
N ASP A 2 -6.56 25.79 4.67
CA ASP A 2 -7.87 26.37 4.92
C ASP A 2 -8.96 25.27 4.99
N ARG A 3 -10.19 25.67 5.37
CA ARG A 3 -11.31 24.73 5.54
C ARG A 3 -11.73 24.05 4.22
N TYR A 4 -11.47 24.69 3.10
CA TYR A 4 -11.77 24.17 1.78
C TYR A 4 -10.75 23.07 1.39
N GLU A 5 -9.48 23.36 1.55
CA GLU A 5 -8.38 22.41 1.30
C GLU A 5 -8.49 21.15 2.17
N GLU A 6 -8.92 21.31 3.42
CA GLU A 6 -9.15 20.19 4.33
C GLU A 6 -10.28 19.28 3.83
N LYS A 7 -11.38 19.87 3.33
CA LYS A 7 -12.49 19.10 2.76
C LYS A 7 -12.10 18.37 1.48
N GLU A 8 -11.31 19.01 0.62
CA GLU A 8 -10.77 18.36 -0.59
C GLU A 8 -9.87 17.17 -0.24
N LEU A 9 -8.95 17.35 0.71
CA LEU A 9 -8.06 16.29 1.16
C LEU A 9 -8.85 15.11 1.73
N GLN A 10 -9.94 15.37 2.46
CA GLN A 10 -10.83 14.34 2.97
C GLN A 10 -11.44 13.52 1.83
N GLN A 11 -11.95 14.17 0.79
CA GLN A 11 -12.51 13.49 -0.39
C GLN A 11 -11.45 12.67 -1.15
N GLU A 12 -10.26 13.21 -1.29
CA GLU A 12 -9.13 12.49 -1.91
C GLU A 12 -8.74 11.26 -1.08
N MET A 13 -8.72 11.36 0.23
CA MET A 13 -8.44 10.23 1.11
C MET A 13 -9.51 9.13 1.05
N GLU A 14 -10.77 9.49 0.85
CA GLU A 14 -11.85 8.53 0.60
C GLU A 14 -11.63 7.78 -0.72
N GLN A 15 -11.15 8.47 -1.77
CA GLN A 15 -10.77 7.81 -3.02
C GLN A 15 -9.55 6.88 -2.84
N VAL A 16 -8.55 7.28 -2.07
CA VAL A 16 -7.41 6.43 -1.72
C VAL A 16 -7.89 5.14 -1.04
N GLU A 17 -8.77 5.23 -0.05
CA GLU A 17 -9.32 4.06 0.64
C GLU A 17 -10.08 3.13 -0.33
N LYS A 18 -10.82 3.68 -1.26
CA LYS A 18 -11.52 2.91 -2.29
C LYS A 18 -10.54 2.14 -3.18
N TYR A 19 -9.51 2.80 -3.71
CA TYR A 19 -8.49 2.13 -4.52
C TYR A 19 -7.70 1.10 -3.73
N LEU A 20 -7.38 1.39 -2.48
CA LEU A 20 -6.71 0.46 -1.58
C LEU A 20 -7.56 -0.80 -1.38
N SER A 21 -8.85 -0.63 -1.09
CA SER A 21 -9.80 -1.73 -0.93
C SER A 21 -9.93 -2.56 -2.21
N ASP A 22 -10.00 -1.91 -3.38
CA ASP A 22 -10.07 -2.60 -4.66
C ASP A 22 -8.81 -3.44 -4.93
N CYS A 23 -7.63 -2.93 -4.59
CA CYS A 23 -6.37 -3.66 -4.72
C CYS A 23 -6.28 -4.87 -3.77
N LEU A 24 -6.94 -4.82 -2.63
CA LEU A 24 -6.97 -5.89 -1.62
C LEU A 24 -8.15 -6.85 -1.80
N ARG A 25 -9.00 -6.65 -2.80
CA ARG A 25 -10.16 -7.50 -3.04
C ARG A 25 -9.74 -8.94 -3.33
N ASP A 26 -10.41 -9.88 -2.69
CA ASP A 26 -10.32 -11.30 -3.04
C ASP A 26 -11.22 -11.57 -4.26
N PRO A 27 -10.67 -11.98 -5.42
CA PRO A 27 -11.46 -12.28 -6.60
C PRO A 27 -12.13 -13.67 -6.54
N GLY A 28 -12.07 -14.36 -5.39
CA GLY A 28 -12.64 -15.69 -5.20
C GLY A 28 -11.61 -16.78 -4.90
N TYR A 29 -10.40 -16.41 -4.48
CA TYR A 29 -9.39 -17.39 -4.04
C TYR A 29 -9.82 -18.16 -2.80
N GLY A 30 -10.56 -17.51 -1.88
CA GLY A 30 -11.01 -18.11 -0.63
C GLY A 30 -9.87 -18.55 0.29
N GLY A 31 -10.19 -19.40 1.26
CA GLY A 31 -9.21 -19.99 2.17
C GLY A 31 -8.35 -18.97 2.91
N ALA A 32 -7.11 -19.31 3.20
CA ALA A 32 -6.18 -18.47 3.94
C ALA A 32 -5.87 -17.15 3.18
N VAL A 33 -5.69 -17.21 1.87
CA VAL A 33 -5.39 -16.02 1.05
C VAL A 33 -6.54 -15.01 1.11
N GLY A 34 -7.78 -15.47 0.94
CA GLY A 34 -8.95 -14.58 1.04
C GLY A 34 -9.09 -13.97 2.43
N ASN A 35 -8.80 -14.73 3.48
CA ASN A 35 -8.81 -14.23 4.86
C ASN A 35 -7.73 -13.19 5.11
N ILE A 36 -6.51 -13.41 4.63
CA ILE A 36 -5.41 -12.45 4.73
C ILE A 36 -5.77 -11.14 4.04
N LEU A 37 -6.26 -11.21 2.80
CA LEU A 37 -6.67 -10.01 2.05
C LEU A 37 -7.78 -9.24 2.79
N ARG A 38 -8.71 -9.94 3.39
CA ARG A 38 -9.78 -9.34 4.20
C ARG A 38 -9.24 -8.68 5.47
N ASP A 39 -8.33 -9.33 6.18
CA ASP A 39 -7.66 -8.77 7.36
C ASP A 39 -6.93 -7.48 6.98
N MET A 40 -6.25 -7.46 5.84
CA MET A 40 -5.58 -6.27 5.32
C MET A 40 -6.57 -5.14 4.99
N GLN A 41 -7.69 -5.44 4.34
CA GLN A 41 -8.75 -4.45 4.07
C GLN A 41 -9.31 -3.84 5.35
N MET A 42 -9.48 -4.63 6.39
CA MET A 42 -10.01 -4.18 7.68
C MET A 42 -8.95 -3.48 8.56
N SER A 43 -7.68 -3.55 8.19
CA SER A 43 -6.58 -2.91 8.90
C SER A 43 -6.73 -1.38 8.84
N LYS A 44 -7.01 -0.78 9.98
CA LYS A 44 -7.10 0.67 10.13
C LYS A 44 -5.74 1.24 10.50
N GLY A 45 -5.18 2.04 9.60
CA GLY A 45 -3.97 2.83 9.85
C GLY A 45 -4.26 4.33 9.72
N LYS A 46 -3.29 5.15 10.14
CA LYS A 46 -3.40 6.62 10.03
C LYS A 46 -3.28 7.12 8.59
N ARG A 47 -2.92 6.26 7.64
CA ARG A 47 -2.73 6.60 6.22
C ARG A 47 -1.86 7.84 6.01
N LEU A 48 -0.80 7.98 6.79
CA LEU A 48 0.07 9.16 6.73
C LEU A 48 0.77 9.31 5.38
N ARG A 49 1.19 8.19 4.77
CA ARG A 49 1.93 8.22 3.49
C ARG A 49 1.10 8.77 2.35
N PRO A 50 -0.09 8.25 2.04
CA PRO A 50 -0.94 8.85 1.01
C PRO A 50 -1.35 10.29 1.34
N ARG A 51 -1.59 10.59 2.60
CA ARG A 51 -1.93 11.95 3.03
C ARG A 51 -0.80 12.94 2.75
N LEU A 52 0.44 12.59 3.08
CA LEU A 52 1.62 13.42 2.80
C LEU A 52 1.85 13.58 1.29
N LEU A 53 1.66 12.52 0.50
CA LEU A 53 1.78 12.58 -0.96
C LEU A 53 0.76 13.57 -1.54
N LEU A 54 -0.50 13.50 -1.12
CA LEU A 54 -1.56 14.38 -1.59
C LEU A 54 -1.33 15.83 -1.15
N MET A 55 -0.87 16.05 0.07
CA MET A 55 -0.51 17.40 0.56
C MET A 55 0.67 17.97 -0.23
N ALA A 56 1.74 17.21 -0.42
CA ALA A 56 2.93 17.64 -1.18
C ALA A 56 2.58 17.95 -2.64
N SER A 57 1.63 17.23 -3.23
CA SER A 57 1.21 17.44 -4.62
C SER A 57 0.59 18.82 -4.89
N ARG A 58 0.15 19.52 -3.84
CA ARG A 58 -0.42 20.88 -3.95
C ARG A 58 0.64 21.94 -4.25
N TYR A 59 1.90 21.64 -3.95
CA TYR A 59 3.03 22.55 -4.22
C TYR A 59 3.68 22.29 -5.59
N GLY A 60 3.23 21.28 -6.33
CA GLY A 60 3.75 20.96 -7.66
C GLY A 60 3.02 21.69 -8.76
N ASP A 61 3.74 22.03 -9.83
CA ASP A 61 3.18 22.59 -11.05
C ASP A 61 2.36 21.54 -11.82
N GLY A 62 1.25 21.98 -12.38
CA GLY A 62 0.48 21.18 -13.31
C GLY A 62 -0.99 21.00 -12.92
N GLN A 63 -1.85 21.37 -13.87
CA GLN A 63 -3.31 21.19 -13.81
C GLN A 63 -3.77 20.22 -14.90
N GLU A 64 -3.06 19.09 -15.04
CA GLU A 64 -3.44 18.09 -16.04
C GLU A 64 -4.80 17.45 -15.70
N PRO A 65 -5.68 17.26 -16.68
CA PRO A 65 -6.92 16.52 -16.48
C PRO A 65 -6.64 15.12 -15.93
N GLY A 66 -7.40 14.72 -14.90
CA GLY A 66 -7.24 13.41 -14.27
C GLY A 66 -6.04 13.29 -13.29
N ARG A 67 -5.26 14.36 -13.08
CA ARG A 67 -4.11 14.35 -12.16
C ARG A 67 -4.49 13.93 -10.75
N ARG A 68 -5.62 14.44 -10.23
CA ARG A 68 -6.13 14.08 -8.90
C ARG A 68 -6.38 12.60 -8.75
N GLU A 69 -7.05 11.99 -9.73
CA GLU A 69 -7.33 10.55 -9.73
C GLU A 69 -6.03 9.75 -9.73
N LYS A 70 -5.07 10.11 -10.57
CA LYS A 70 -3.74 9.47 -10.60
C LYS A 70 -3.02 9.57 -9.26
N LEU A 71 -3.07 10.72 -8.59
CA LEU A 71 -2.46 10.92 -7.29
C LEU A 71 -3.13 10.08 -6.20
N CYS A 72 -4.46 9.95 -6.21
CA CYS A 72 -5.17 9.08 -5.29
C CYS A 72 -4.81 7.60 -5.50
N ARG A 73 -4.71 7.15 -6.76
CA ARG A 73 -4.23 5.80 -7.11
C ARG A 73 -2.79 5.59 -6.63
N LEU A 74 -1.91 6.54 -6.87
CA LEU A 74 -0.52 6.48 -6.42
C LEU A 74 -0.44 6.43 -4.89
N GLY A 75 -1.24 7.23 -4.20
CA GLY A 75 -1.34 7.21 -2.74
C GLY A 75 -1.73 5.83 -2.20
N ALA A 76 -2.71 5.17 -2.84
CA ALA A 76 -3.08 3.80 -2.49
C ALA A 76 -1.93 2.81 -2.71
N LEU A 77 -1.19 2.92 -3.82
CA LEU A 77 -0.04 2.06 -4.10
C LEU A 77 1.10 2.25 -3.08
N VAL A 78 1.39 3.49 -2.68
CA VAL A 78 2.39 3.78 -1.63
C VAL A 78 2.00 3.14 -0.29
N GLU A 79 0.73 3.19 0.07
CA GLU A 79 0.26 2.51 1.29
C GLU A 79 0.32 0.99 1.17
N LEU A 80 0.01 0.41 -0.01
CA LEU A 80 0.15 -1.03 -0.25
C LEU A 80 1.60 -1.50 -0.12
N VAL A 81 2.56 -0.74 -0.65
CA VAL A 81 3.99 -1.02 -0.48
C VAL A 81 4.33 -1.11 1.01
N HIS A 82 3.86 -0.14 1.78
CA HIS A 82 4.07 -0.16 3.22
C HIS A 82 3.42 -1.37 3.90
N MET A 83 2.19 -1.72 3.53
CA MET A 83 1.51 -2.89 4.11
C MET A 83 2.24 -4.20 3.76
N ALA A 84 2.73 -4.34 2.54
CA ALA A 84 3.52 -5.51 2.13
C ALA A 84 4.86 -5.59 2.88
N SER A 85 5.56 -4.46 3.02
CA SER A 85 6.82 -4.42 3.78
C SER A 85 6.61 -4.82 5.24
N LEU A 86 5.54 -4.36 5.88
CA LEU A 86 5.24 -4.74 7.26
C LEU A 86 4.98 -6.25 7.42
N ILE A 87 4.35 -6.91 6.45
CA ILE A 87 4.15 -8.37 6.49
C ILE A 87 5.50 -9.08 6.44
N HIS A 88 6.40 -8.67 5.54
CA HIS A 88 7.73 -9.26 5.42
C HIS A 88 8.61 -8.95 6.63
N ASP A 89 8.60 -7.72 7.15
CA ASP A 89 9.33 -7.33 8.36
C ASP A 89 8.91 -8.18 9.57
N ASP A 90 7.61 -8.42 9.73
CA ASP A 90 7.11 -9.26 10.81
C ASP A 90 7.64 -10.71 10.73
N ILE A 91 7.90 -11.22 9.52
CA ILE A 91 8.51 -12.55 9.33
C ILE A 91 9.99 -12.52 9.70
N VAL A 92 10.73 -11.51 9.24
CA VAL A 92 12.17 -11.34 9.52
C VAL A 92 12.40 -11.18 11.01
N ASP A 93 11.57 -10.38 11.68
CA ASP A 93 11.65 -10.10 13.11
C ASP A 93 11.05 -11.21 13.99
N ASP A 94 10.45 -12.23 13.38
CA ASP A 94 9.68 -13.27 14.07
C ASP A 94 8.64 -12.69 15.03
N ALA A 95 8.03 -11.57 14.65
CA ALA A 95 7.12 -10.82 15.51
C ALA A 95 5.75 -11.52 15.64
N PRO A 96 5.32 -11.89 16.85
CA PRO A 96 3.99 -12.50 17.05
C PRO A 96 2.87 -11.47 17.00
N LEU A 97 3.16 -10.23 17.39
CA LEU A 97 2.18 -9.15 17.51
C LEU A 97 2.69 -7.88 16.83
N ARG A 98 1.76 -7.11 16.25
CA ARG A 98 1.97 -5.74 15.78
C ARG A 98 0.84 -4.86 16.31
N ARG A 99 1.18 -3.82 17.09
CA ARG A 99 0.20 -2.94 17.74
C ARG A 99 -0.84 -3.71 18.57
N GLY A 100 -0.41 -4.77 19.24
CA GLY A 100 -1.25 -5.60 20.09
C GLY A 100 -2.13 -6.61 19.36
N LEU A 101 -2.05 -6.68 18.02
CA LEU A 101 -2.79 -7.64 17.19
C LEU A 101 -1.84 -8.71 16.63
N PRO A 102 -2.32 -9.96 16.45
CA PRO A 102 -1.53 -11.02 15.83
C PRO A 102 -1.07 -10.63 14.42
N THR A 103 0.20 -10.91 14.11
CA THR A 103 0.75 -10.70 12.76
C THR A 103 0.21 -11.74 11.78
N THR A 104 0.34 -11.48 10.48
CA THR A 104 -0.07 -12.43 9.43
C THR A 104 0.62 -13.77 9.61
N GLN A 105 1.95 -13.78 9.88
CA GLN A 105 2.67 -15.02 10.13
C GLN A 105 2.19 -15.77 11.37
N SER A 106 1.80 -15.05 12.41
CA SER A 106 1.29 -15.65 13.66
C SER A 106 -0.06 -16.34 13.45
N LYS A 107 -0.93 -15.74 12.61
CA LYS A 107 -2.28 -16.29 12.33
C LYS A 107 -2.27 -17.41 11.28
N TYR A 108 -1.46 -17.28 10.24
CA TYR A 108 -1.56 -18.12 9.03
C TYR A 108 -0.29 -18.91 8.70
N GLY A 109 0.78 -18.71 9.45
CA GLY A 109 2.09 -19.30 9.21
C GLY A 109 3.00 -18.45 8.32
N LYS A 110 4.32 -18.68 8.44
CA LYS A 110 5.35 -17.90 7.74
C LYS A 110 5.23 -18.00 6.22
N ASP A 111 5.01 -19.22 5.70
CA ASP A 111 4.90 -19.44 4.25
C ASP A 111 3.73 -18.64 3.65
N MET A 112 2.57 -18.65 4.31
CA MET A 112 1.41 -17.90 3.86
C MET A 112 1.64 -16.39 3.94
N ALA A 113 2.37 -15.93 4.93
CA ALA A 113 2.72 -14.51 5.07
C ALA A 113 3.67 -14.06 3.95
N VAL A 114 4.68 -14.88 3.59
CA VAL A 114 5.56 -14.60 2.43
C VAL A 114 4.74 -14.46 1.16
N TYR A 115 3.91 -15.45 0.84
CA TYR A 115 3.09 -15.41 -0.37
C TYR A 115 2.09 -14.26 -0.38
N ALA A 116 1.54 -13.88 0.78
CA ALA A 116 0.65 -12.73 0.88
C ALA A 116 1.36 -11.42 0.55
N GLY A 117 2.55 -11.20 1.11
CA GLY A 117 3.39 -10.03 0.78
C GLY A 117 3.74 -9.99 -0.71
N ASP A 118 4.18 -11.11 -1.28
CA ASP A 118 4.53 -11.24 -2.70
C ASP A 118 3.31 -11.01 -3.62
N LEU A 119 2.13 -11.51 -3.23
CA LEU A 119 0.89 -11.24 -3.95
C LEU A 119 0.58 -9.74 -4.02
N ILE A 120 0.75 -9.03 -2.91
CA ILE A 120 0.54 -7.57 -2.89
C ILE A 120 1.58 -6.85 -3.75
N LEU A 121 2.86 -7.22 -3.67
CA LEU A 121 3.91 -6.66 -4.54
C LEU A 121 3.58 -6.90 -6.03
N SER A 122 3.11 -8.08 -6.39
CA SER A 122 2.64 -8.40 -7.74
C SER A 122 1.51 -7.47 -8.19
N ARG A 123 0.50 -7.22 -7.35
CA ARG A 123 -0.61 -6.30 -7.64
C ARG A 123 -0.14 -4.85 -7.79
N ILE A 124 0.83 -4.42 -6.98
CA ILE A 124 1.47 -3.10 -7.10
C ILE A 124 2.11 -2.96 -8.48
N VAL A 125 2.94 -3.92 -8.88
CA VAL A 125 3.61 -3.91 -10.20
C VAL A 125 2.59 -3.85 -11.34
N GLN A 126 1.56 -4.70 -11.30
CA GLN A 126 0.48 -4.68 -12.31
C GLN A 126 -0.23 -3.32 -12.38
N SER A 127 -0.50 -2.70 -11.23
CA SER A 127 -1.16 -1.39 -11.16
C SER A 127 -0.27 -0.27 -11.69
N LEU A 128 1.03 -0.29 -11.38
CA LEU A 128 2.00 0.68 -11.90
C LEU A 128 2.04 0.67 -13.43
N PHE A 129 2.04 -0.51 -14.05
CA PHE A 129 2.03 -0.64 -15.51
C PHE A 129 0.68 -0.25 -16.12
N ARG A 130 -0.42 -0.75 -15.56
CA ARG A 130 -1.77 -0.45 -16.04
C ARG A 130 -2.09 1.05 -16.02
N ASP A 131 -1.64 1.75 -14.96
CA ASP A 131 -1.94 3.16 -14.76
C ASP A 131 -0.85 4.09 -15.37
N GLY A 132 0.17 3.52 -16.02
CA GLY A 132 1.22 4.26 -16.72
C GLY A 132 2.25 4.95 -15.81
N PHE A 133 2.45 4.46 -14.58
CA PHE A 133 3.40 5.00 -13.62
C PHE A 133 4.82 4.46 -13.81
N TYR A 134 5.35 4.48 -15.04
CA TYR A 134 6.65 3.84 -15.36
C TYR A 134 7.83 4.44 -14.59
N ARG A 135 7.88 5.76 -14.42
CA ARG A 135 8.95 6.43 -13.64
C ARG A 135 8.86 6.08 -12.16
N VAL A 136 7.65 6.00 -11.61
CA VAL A 136 7.42 5.58 -10.23
C VAL A 136 7.80 4.11 -10.07
N GLY A 137 7.51 3.26 -11.07
CA GLY A 137 7.90 1.86 -11.09
C GLY A 137 9.43 1.67 -10.99
N ALA A 138 10.21 2.49 -11.70
CA ALA A 138 11.66 2.47 -11.59
C ALA A 138 12.16 2.86 -10.18
N LEU A 139 11.60 3.92 -9.61
CA LEU A 139 11.90 4.35 -8.23
C LEU A 139 11.49 3.28 -7.20
N PHE A 140 10.35 2.65 -7.41
CA PHE A 140 9.89 1.55 -6.56
C PHE A 140 10.86 0.37 -6.59
N GLY A 141 11.31 -0.05 -7.78
CA GLY A 141 12.31 -1.11 -7.92
C GLY A 141 13.60 -0.80 -7.18
N GLN A 142 14.13 0.42 -7.33
CA GLN A 142 15.33 0.87 -6.62
C GLN A 142 15.14 0.88 -5.10
N ALA A 143 13.99 1.33 -4.62
CA ALA A 143 13.68 1.34 -3.19
C ALA A 143 13.64 -0.09 -2.61
N VAL A 144 12.97 -1.02 -3.29
CA VAL A 144 12.91 -2.43 -2.87
C VAL A 144 14.31 -3.05 -2.87
N GLU A 145 15.11 -2.82 -3.91
CA GLU A 145 16.51 -3.29 -3.97
C GLU A 145 17.33 -2.78 -2.79
N SER A 146 17.24 -1.48 -2.51
CA SER A 146 17.97 -0.87 -1.39
C SER A 146 17.55 -1.43 -0.03
N MET A 147 16.27 -1.68 0.17
CA MET A 147 15.75 -2.33 1.37
C MET A 147 16.31 -3.74 1.53
N CYS A 148 16.25 -4.56 0.48
CA CYS A 148 16.78 -5.93 0.51
C CYS A 148 18.29 -5.96 0.79
N LEU A 149 19.07 -5.06 0.17
CA LEU A 149 20.50 -4.96 0.41
C LEU A 149 20.82 -4.50 1.84
N GLY A 150 20.00 -3.64 2.43
CA GLY A 150 20.12 -3.25 3.84
C GLY A 150 19.93 -4.41 4.79
N GLU A 151 18.98 -5.28 4.54
CA GLU A 151 18.75 -6.50 5.35
C GLU A 151 19.82 -7.57 5.16
N LEU A 152 20.39 -7.68 3.95
CA LEU A 152 21.45 -8.66 3.64
C LEU A 152 22.84 -8.22 4.13
N GLY A 153 23.04 -6.93 4.34
CA GLY A 153 24.31 -6.34 4.79
C GLY A 153 24.42 -6.18 6.27
#